data_cb4ae8d4fa2609bd9be55e9646d43e0e
#
_entry.id   cb4ae8d4fa2609bd9be55e9646d43e0e
#
_cell.length_a   1.000
_cell.length_b   1.000
_cell.length_c   1.000
_cell.angle_alpha   90.00
_cell.angle_beta   90.00
_cell.angle_gamma   90.00
#
_symmetry.space_group_name_H-M   'P 1'
#
loop_
_entity.id
_entity.type
_entity.pdbx_description
1 polymer ?
#
loop_
_entity_poly.entity_id
_entity_poly.type
_entity_poly.pdbx_seq_one_letter_code
_entity_poly.pdbx_strand_id
1 'polypeptide(L)'
;MKITQLTKRVLLPLLMGSMLHAASDMSSTNESLRILPSDYNMIVALYGRPHVKTMGTLGQQSLEKTIQMAKEKAKVYEKALGNGKHVTPGFDLIYEMATASPGKNGKYVITLNQKTLLEYITAAQKNGIVVFIDVQLGERTPAQSVKPLLKYLKYDNVHIAVDPEFSVDNLSVRPGKKIGSITGQQINEVQDMMKNYIKANGIKEDKILLVHMFTGHMVTNKKAIRYTDRVHLAMHLDGHGSPSLKIKTYNGLYTDARAAKVVGGFKVFYKQDKPRMTPKQVLGLEKVSNKLVDDMPKIITYQ
;
A
#
# COMPACT_ATOMS: atom_id res chain seq x y z
N MET A 1 -38.27 -79.64 9.81
CA MET A 1 -37.52 -78.76 10.71
C MET A 1 -36.84 -77.70 9.88
N LYS A 2 -37.45 -76.50 9.80
CA LYS A 2 -37.00 -75.36 8.96
C LYS A 2 -36.25 -74.34 9.86
N ILE A 3 -35.01 -74.05 9.54
CA ILE A 3 -34.22 -73.05 10.22
C ILE A 3 -34.17 -71.84 9.32
N THR A 4 -34.77 -70.72 9.79
CA THR A 4 -34.83 -69.42 9.14
C THR A 4 -33.56 -68.64 9.42
N GLN A 5 -32.86 -68.18 8.41
CA GLN A 5 -31.72 -67.31 8.57
C GLN A 5 -32.18 -65.82 8.58
N LEU A 6 -31.78 -65.08 9.61
CA LEU A 6 -32.00 -63.63 9.75
C LEU A 6 -30.80 -62.90 9.15
N THR A 7 -31.04 -62.18 8.08
CA THR A 7 -30.04 -61.27 7.51
C THR A 7 -30.10 -59.91 8.21
N LYS A 8 -29.02 -59.55 8.93
CA LYS A 8 -28.81 -58.19 9.48
C LYS A 8 -28.36 -57.28 8.36
N ARG A 9 -29.17 -56.27 8.03
CA ARG A 9 -28.77 -55.11 7.23
C ARG A 9 -28.02 -54.13 8.14
N VAL A 10 -26.75 -53.90 7.83
CA VAL A 10 -25.94 -52.82 8.42
C VAL A 10 -26.22 -51.55 7.58
N LEU A 11 -26.82 -50.55 8.20
CA LEU A 11 -26.90 -49.21 7.64
C LEU A 11 -25.55 -48.49 7.87
N LEU A 12 -24.93 -48.09 6.76
CA LEU A 12 -23.80 -47.18 6.75
C LEU A 12 -24.34 -45.72 6.77
N PRO A 13 -23.99 -44.87 7.72
CA PRO A 13 -24.39 -43.46 7.64
C PRO A 13 -23.45 -42.75 6.67
N LEU A 14 -24.08 -42.01 5.76
CA LEU A 14 -23.47 -41.13 4.76
C LEU A 14 -22.68 -39.99 5.44
N LEU A 15 -21.37 -40.01 5.31
CA LEU A 15 -20.51 -38.83 5.57
C LEU A 15 -20.60 -37.85 4.38
N MET A 16 -21.65 -37.05 4.34
CA MET A 16 -21.76 -35.89 3.47
C MET A 16 -22.02 -34.65 4.32
N GLY A 17 -21.00 -34.13 4.98
CA GLY A 17 -21.17 -32.96 5.83
C GLY A 17 -19.97 -32.04 5.95
N SER A 18 -18.78 -32.44 5.45
CA SER A 18 -17.56 -31.67 5.74
C SER A 18 -16.94 -30.89 4.57
N MET A 19 -17.47 -31.00 3.34
CA MET A 19 -16.89 -30.25 2.20
C MET A 19 -17.52 -28.88 1.94
N LEU A 20 -18.73 -28.58 2.43
CA LEU A 20 -19.35 -27.26 2.25
C LEU A 20 -18.80 -26.20 3.21
N HIS A 21 -18.31 -26.57 4.40
CA HIS A 21 -17.74 -25.59 5.35
C HIS A 21 -16.34 -25.11 4.94
N ALA A 22 -15.52 -25.97 4.31
CA ALA A 22 -14.19 -25.59 3.86
C ALA A 22 -14.21 -24.60 2.68
N ALA A 23 -15.23 -24.65 1.82
CA ALA A 23 -15.37 -23.73 0.68
C ALA A 23 -15.90 -22.34 1.11
N SER A 24 -16.75 -22.28 2.14
CA SER A 24 -17.24 -21.00 2.70
C SER A 24 -16.16 -20.26 3.50
N ASP A 25 -15.33 -20.98 4.24
CA ASP A 25 -14.20 -20.39 4.98
C ASP A 25 -13.08 -19.91 4.06
N MET A 26 -12.82 -20.60 2.94
CA MET A 26 -11.85 -20.12 1.93
C MET A 26 -12.35 -18.89 1.17
N SER A 27 -13.66 -18.71 0.99
CA SER A 27 -14.24 -17.51 0.37
C SER A 27 -14.19 -16.30 1.31
N SER A 28 -14.52 -16.47 2.57
CA SER A 28 -14.49 -15.39 3.58
C SER A 28 -13.06 -14.94 3.92
N THR A 29 -12.10 -15.86 3.99
CA THR A 29 -10.69 -15.50 4.18
C THR A 29 -10.11 -14.77 2.98
N ASN A 30 -10.56 -15.04 1.76
CA ASN A 30 -10.09 -14.37 0.55
C ASN A 30 -10.54 -12.90 0.43
N GLU A 31 -11.69 -12.56 0.99
CA GLU A 31 -12.21 -11.19 0.98
C GLU A 31 -11.57 -10.33 2.08
N SER A 32 -11.31 -10.91 3.24
CA SER A 32 -10.67 -10.22 4.37
C SER A 32 -9.21 -9.81 4.09
N LEU A 33 -8.49 -10.47 3.17
CA LEU A 33 -7.10 -10.20 2.85
C LEU A 33 -6.88 -8.95 1.98
N ARG A 34 -7.94 -8.39 1.40
CA ARG A 34 -7.90 -7.18 0.55
C ARG A 34 -8.37 -5.93 1.27
N ILE A 35 -8.52 -5.99 2.58
CA ILE A 35 -9.05 -4.90 3.39
C ILE A 35 -7.87 -4.17 4.03
N LEU A 36 -7.99 -2.86 4.16
CA LEU A 36 -7.15 -2.09 5.07
C LEU A 36 -7.37 -2.56 6.50
N PRO A 37 -6.45 -2.27 7.44
CA PRO A 37 -6.74 -2.43 8.87
C PRO A 37 -8.16 -1.94 9.20
N SER A 38 -8.85 -2.59 10.13
CA SER A 38 -10.26 -2.34 10.46
C SER A 38 -10.60 -0.87 10.74
N ASP A 39 -9.60 -0.09 11.13
CA ASP A 39 -9.73 1.33 11.45
C ASP A 39 -9.87 2.22 10.20
N TYR A 40 -9.62 1.67 9.00
CA TYR A 40 -9.62 2.45 7.76
C TYR A 40 -10.55 1.87 6.69
N ASN A 41 -11.50 2.67 6.21
CA ASN A 41 -12.27 2.34 5.00
C ASN A 41 -11.52 2.72 3.73
N MET A 42 -10.87 3.88 3.74
CA MET A 42 -10.08 4.45 2.68
C MET A 42 -9.11 5.48 3.24
N ILE A 43 -7.96 5.63 2.61
CA ILE A 43 -6.96 6.66 2.96
C ILE A 43 -6.74 7.56 1.74
N VAL A 44 -6.75 8.88 1.96
CA VAL A 44 -6.36 9.86 0.93
C VAL A 44 -5.23 10.70 1.45
N ALA A 45 -4.04 10.55 0.87
CA ALA A 45 -2.80 11.14 1.35
C ALA A 45 -2.24 12.22 0.42
N LEU A 46 -1.47 13.14 0.98
CA LEU A 46 -0.62 14.09 0.25
C LEU A 46 0.80 13.54 0.24
N TYR A 47 1.40 13.49 -0.95
CA TYR A 47 2.75 12.96 -1.16
C TYR A 47 3.80 14.07 -1.12
N GLY A 48 5.01 13.75 -0.65
CA GLY A 48 6.18 14.59 -0.85
C GLY A 48 7.20 14.54 0.29
N ARG A 49 8.24 15.36 0.12
CA ARG A 49 9.32 15.53 1.10
C ARG A 49 9.23 16.89 1.77
N PRO A 50 9.07 16.97 3.10
CA PRO A 50 9.11 18.25 3.83
C PRO A 50 10.31 19.11 3.45
N HIS A 51 10.08 20.40 3.29
CA HIS A 51 11.09 21.44 2.97
C HIS A 51 11.77 21.32 1.60
N VAL A 52 11.32 20.42 0.71
CA VAL A 52 11.84 20.29 -0.67
C VAL A 52 10.74 20.64 -1.67
N LYS A 53 10.69 21.90 -2.10
CA LYS A 53 9.60 22.46 -2.94
C LYS A 53 9.33 21.70 -4.24
N THR A 54 10.33 21.00 -4.78
CA THR A 54 10.21 20.21 -6.02
C THR A 54 9.70 18.78 -5.79
N MET A 55 9.56 18.36 -4.51
CA MET A 55 9.23 16.99 -4.13
C MET A 55 7.85 16.92 -3.49
N GLY A 56 6.82 17.11 -4.32
CA GLY A 56 5.42 16.93 -3.95
C GLY A 56 4.83 18.01 -3.03
N THR A 57 3.58 17.79 -2.64
CA THR A 57 2.77 18.77 -1.89
C THR A 57 3.34 19.06 -0.49
N LEU A 58 3.87 18.02 0.20
CA LEU A 58 4.45 18.19 1.55
C LEU A 58 5.70 19.08 1.55
N GLY A 59 6.37 19.20 0.41
CA GLY A 59 7.54 20.09 0.29
C GLY A 59 7.18 21.54 -0.03
N GLN A 60 5.96 21.80 -0.53
CA GLN A 60 5.54 23.11 -1.05
C GLN A 60 4.83 23.98 0.00
N GLN A 61 4.27 23.38 1.04
CA GLN A 61 3.40 24.03 2.01
C GLN A 61 3.96 23.92 3.43
N SER A 62 3.46 24.75 4.34
CA SER A 62 3.71 24.56 5.77
C SER A 62 2.98 23.32 6.30
N LEU A 63 3.40 22.81 7.45
CA LEU A 63 2.76 21.65 8.07
C LEU A 63 1.27 21.90 8.35
N GLU A 64 0.92 23.08 8.90
CA GLU A 64 -0.48 23.45 9.16
C GLU A 64 -1.30 23.45 7.88
N LYS A 65 -0.74 24.02 6.80
CA LYS A 65 -1.43 24.04 5.51
C LYS A 65 -1.61 22.66 4.92
N THR A 66 -0.60 21.78 5.05
CA THR A 66 -0.73 20.39 4.57
C THR A 66 -1.76 19.60 5.38
N ILE A 67 -1.88 19.84 6.69
CA ILE A 67 -2.94 19.25 7.53
C ILE A 67 -4.32 19.64 7.02
N GLN A 68 -4.55 20.94 6.77
CA GLN A 68 -5.82 21.43 6.24
C GLN A 68 -6.13 20.80 4.88
N MET A 69 -5.17 20.82 3.95
CA MET A 69 -5.31 20.26 2.60
C MET A 69 -5.61 18.76 2.62
N ALA A 70 -4.97 17.99 3.50
CA ALA A 70 -5.24 16.56 3.64
C ALA A 70 -6.68 16.30 4.10
N LYS A 71 -7.15 17.02 5.12
CA LYS A 71 -8.53 16.93 5.61
C LYS A 71 -9.57 17.34 4.55
N GLU A 72 -9.30 18.43 3.83
CA GLU A 72 -10.16 18.87 2.72
C GLU A 72 -10.21 17.83 1.60
N LYS A 73 -9.07 17.23 1.26
CA LYS A 73 -9.00 16.20 0.25
C LYS A 73 -9.78 14.95 0.66
N ALA A 74 -9.67 14.50 1.89
CA ALA A 74 -10.45 13.39 2.43
C ALA A 74 -11.96 13.66 2.33
N LYS A 75 -12.44 14.84 2.73
CA LYS A 75 -13.85 15.25 2.59
C LYS A 75 -14.37 15.22 1.14
N VAL A 76 -13.52 15.56 0.17
CA VAL A 76 -13.89 15.48 -1.25
C VAL A 76 -14.16 14.04 -1.66
N TYR A 77 -13.37 13.08 -1.16
CA TYR A 77 -13.58 11.65 -1.40
C TYR A 77 -14.76 11.08 -0.61
N GLU A 78 -14.99 11.51 0.63
CA GLU A 78 -16.21 11.18 1.38
C GLU A 78 -17.47 11.56 0.61
N LYS A 79 -17.50 12.79 0.05
CA LYS A 79 -18.60 13.25 -0.79
C LYS A 79 -18.75 12.40 -2.07
N ALA A 80 -17.65 11.98 -2.68
CA ALA A 80 -17.68 11.17 -3.90
C ALA A 80 -18.16 9.73 -3.63
N LEU A 81 -17.79 9.15 -2.48
CA LEU A 81 -18.23 7.82 -2.04
C LEU A 81 -19.69 7.81 -1.63
N GLY A 82 -20.18 8.89 -1.03
CA GLY A 82 -21.53 8.97 -0.47
C GLY A 82 -21.73 8.06 0.76
N ASN A 83 -22.97 7.93 1.20
CA ASN A 83 -23.43 6.98 2.24
C ASN A 83 -22.70 7.07 3.60
N GLY A 84 -22.21 8.26 3.99
CA GLY A 84 -21.55 8.48 5.29
C GLY A 84 -20.22 7.71 5.47
N LYS A 85 -19.61 7.23 4.39
CA LYS A 85 -18.32 6.52 4.46
C LYS A 85 -17.21 7.49 4.83
N HIS A 86 -16.52 7.19 5.93
CA HIS A 86 -15.37 7.98 6.36
C HIS A 86 -14.13 7.70 5.52
N VAL A 87 -13.37 8.77 5.20
CA VAL A 87 -12.08 8.73 4.50
C VAL A 87 -11.01 9.32 5.40
N THR A 88 -10.01 8.53 5.73
CA THR A 88 -8.90 8.96 6.58
C THR A 88 -7.92 9.83 5.78
N PRO A 89 -7.62 11.06 6.21
CA PRO A 89 -6.56 11.85 5.60
C PRO A 89 -5.18 11.24 5.91
N GLY A 90 -4.22 11.44 5.00
CA GLY A 90 -2.88 10.88 5.15
C GLY A 90 -1.76 11.78 4.63
N PHE A 91 -0.54 11.45 5.02
CA PHE A 91 0.72 11.90 4.43
C PHE A 91 1.48 10.69 3.91
N ASP A 92 1.98 10.77 2.70
CA ASP A 92 2.95 9.85 2.12
C ASP A 92 4.28 10.60 2.06
N LEU A 93 5.07 10.43 3.12
CA LEU A 93 6.19 11.28 3.48
C LEU A 93 7.52 10.63 3.09
N ILE A 94 8.20 11.20 2.10
CA ILE A 94 9.54 10.75 1.68
C ILE A 94 10.54 11.01 2.79
N TYR A 95 10.88 9.96 3.52
CA TYR A 95 11.93 9.95 4.54
C TYR A 95 13.30 9.72 3.94
N GLU A 96 13.46 8.65 3.14
CA GLU A 96 14.70 8.34 2.43
C GLU A 96 14.52 8.69 0.95
N MET A 97 15.27 9.68 0.49
CA MET A 97 15.21 10.19 -0.88
C MET A 97 16.45 9.75 -1.65
N ALA A 98 16.25 9.15 -2.82
CA ALA A 98 17.35 8.80 -3.73
C ALA A 98 18.04 10.03 -4.30
N THR A 99 19.35 9.93 -4.52
CA THR A 99 20.20 11.02 -5.01
C THR A 99 21.08 10.56 -6.19
N ALA A 100 21.44 11.51 -7.06
CA ALA A 100 22.35 11.24 -8.18
C ALA A 100 23.82 11.05 -7.74
N SER A 101 24.17 11.44 -6.51
CA SER A 101 25.50 11.29 -5.92
C SER A 101 25.46 10.30 -4.75
N PRO A 102 26.60 9.60 -4.49
CA PRO A 102 26.62 8.53 -3.47
C PRO A 102 26.32 9.01 -2.05
N GLY A 103 26.44 10.31 -1.77
CA GLY A 103 26.29 10.85 -0.43
C GLY A 103 27.39 10.37 0.55
N LYS A 104 27.27 10.76 1.82
CA LYS A 104 28.26 10.41 2.86
C LYS A 104 28.36 8.91 3.16
N ASN A 105 27.29 8.16 2.93
CA ASN A 105 27.20 6.72 3.20
C ASN A 105 27.41 5.83 1.97
N GLY A 106 27.69 6.42 0.80
CA GLY A 106 27.89 5.70 -0.45
C GLY A 106 26.62 5.02 -1.00
N LYS A 107 25.44 5.26 -0.42
CA LYS A 107 24.20 4.51 -0.75
C LYS A 107 23.23 5.24 -1.66
N TYR A 108 23.63 6.39 -2.20
CA TYR A 108 22.77 7.22 -3.07
C TYR A 108 21.43 7.59 -2.46
N VAL A 109 21.41 7.79 -1.15
CA VAL A 109 20.22 8.23 -0.41
C VAL A 109 20.57 9.26 0.65
N ILE A 110 19.63 10.18 0.88
CA ILE A 110 19.63 11.10 2.02
C ILE A 110 18.35 10.91 2.82
N THR A 111 18.50 10.87 4.15
CA THR A 111 17.37 10.74 5.07
C THR A 111 16.86 12.10 5.51
N LEU A 112 15.56 12.19 5.80
CA LEU A 112 14.98 13.35 6.46
C LEU A 112 15.50 13.44 7.89
N ASN A 113 15.63 14.66 8.39
CA ASN A 113 16.00 14.87 9.79
C ASN A 113 14.96 14.22 10.73
N GLN A 114 15.42 13.51 11.74
CA GLN A 114 14.57 12.82 12.71
C GLN A 114 13.61 13.77 13.44
N LYS A 115 14.04 14.97 13.79
CA LYS A 115 13.18 15.99 14.43
C LYS A 115 12.00 16.34 13.53
N THR A 116 12.25 16.61 12.24
CA THR A 116 11.19 16.89 11.26
C THR A 116 10.25 15.70 11.09
N LEU A 117 10.78 14.47 11.00
CA LEU A 117 9.93 13.28 10.90
C LEU A 117 8.99 13.17 12.11
N LEU A 118 9.50 13.32 13.33
CA LEU A 118 8.69 13.25 14.55
C LEU A 118 7.68 14.39 14.64
N GLU A 119 8.03 15.58 14.20
CA GLU A 119 7.11 16.72 14.11
C GLU A 119 5.89 16.39 13.22
N TYR A 120 6.14 15.83 12.02
CA TYR A 120 5.05 15.40 11.12
C TYR A 120 4.22 14.26 11.70
N ILE A 121 4.85 13.23 12.28
CA ILE A 121 4.14 12.11 12.90
C ILE A 121 3.22 12.59 14.02
N THR A 122 3.74 13.39 14.95
CA THR A 122 2.99 13.84 16.13
C THR A 122 1.90 14.85 15.79
N ALA A 123 2.15 15.77 14.84
CA ALA A 123 1.14 16.70 14.37
C ALA A 123 0.03 15.96 13.59
N ALA A 124 0.40 14.99 12.76
CA ALA A 124 -0.54 14.13 12.05
C ALA A 124 -1.43 13.34 13.01
N GLN A 125 -0.84 12.69 14.03
CA GLN A 125 -1.56 11.93 15.05
C GLN A 125 -2.61 12.78 15.76
N LYS A 126 -2.24 13.97 16.23
CA LYS A 126 -3.16 14.95 16.87
C LYS A 126 -4.33 15.37 15.97
N ASN A 127 -4.20 15.20 14.67
CA ASN A 127 -5.16 15.61 13.66
C ASN A 127 -5.91 14.46 12.98
N GLY A 128 -5.73 13.22 13.45
CA GLY A 128 -6.36 12.03 12.86
C GLY A 128 -5.85 11.73 11.44
N ILE A 129 -4.57 12.02 11.16
CA ILE A 129 -3.90 11.85 9.87
C ILE A 129 -2.93 10.68 9.99
N VAL A 130 -2.98 9.73 9.06
CA VAL A 130 -1.99 8.65 8.96
C VAL A 130 -0.73 9.12 8.25
N VAL A 131 0.41 8.48 8.53
CA VAL A 131 1.70 8.79 7.91
C VAL A 131 2.30 7.51 7.35
N PHE A 132 2.48 7.44 6.04
CA PHE A 132 3.38 6.49 5.41
C PHE A 132 4.79 7.08 5.44
N ILE A 133 5.75 6.39 6.06
CA ILE A 133 7.16 6.76 5.99
C ILE A 133 7.74 6.08 4.76
N ASP A 134 8.02 6.85 3.71
CA ASP A 134 8.42 6.35 2.40
C ASP A 134 9.94 6.33 2.20
N VAL A 135 10.44 5.25 1.59
CA VAL A 135 11.85 5.03 1.29
C VAL A 135 12.09 4.71 -0.19
N GLN A 136 13.00 5.45 -0.83
CA GLN A 136 13.35 5.34 -2.26
C GLN A 136 14.58 4.46 -2.54
N LEU A 137 15.10 3.75 -1.56
CA LEU A 137 16.11 2.68 -1.59
C LEU A 137 17.54 3.07 -2.05
N GLY A 138 17.74 3.63 -3.24
CA GLY A 138 19.10 3.77 -3.81
C GLY A 138 19.77 2.40 -3.89
N GLU A 139 20.95 2.25 -3.24
CA GLU A 139 21.69 0.97 -3.14
C GLU A 139 21.33 0.12 -1.92
N ARG A 140 20.27 0.47 -1.22
CA ARG A 140 19.80 -0.31 -0.08
C ARG A 140 18.77 -1.33 -0.52
N THR A 141 18.74 -2.48 0.15
CA THR A 141 17.58 -3.35 0.07
C THR A 141 16.39 -2.74 0.82
N PRO A 142 15.15 -3.14 0.51
CA PRO A 142 13.98 -2.70 1.29
C PRO A 142 14.14 -2.94 2.79
N ALA A 143 14.65 -4.09 3.19
CA ALA A 143 14.91 -4.44 4.59
C ALA A 143 15.93 -3.49 5.27
N GLN A 144 17.00 -3.11 4.56
CA GLN A 144 17.99 -2.17 5.08
C GLN A 144 17.41 -0.76 5.30
N SER A 145 16.53 -0.30 4.40
CA SER A 145 15.87 1.00 4.51
C SER A 145 14.78 1.02 5.57
N VAL A 146 14.01 -0.07 5.70
CA VAL A 146 12.89 -0.17 6.65
C VAL A 146 13.34 -0.46 8.08
N LYS A 147 14.40 -1.24 8.28
CA LYS A 147 14.88 -1.63 9.64
C LYS A 147 14.99 -0.47 10.64
N PRO A 148 15.61 0.69 10.33
CA PRO A 148 15.69 1.81 11.26
C PRO A 148 14.34 2.50 11.52
N LEU A 149 13.33 2.24 10.70
CA LEU A 149 11.98 2.84 10.79
C LEU A 149 11.03 2.04 11.67
N LEU A 150 11.31 0.77 11.98
CA LEU A 150 10.45 -0.09 12.78
C LEU A 150 10.06 0.54 14.12
N LYS A 151 10.97 1.29 14.75
CA LYS A 151 10.71 2.00 16.01
C LYS A 151 9.56 3.02 15.95
N TYR A 152 9.21 3.50 14.75
CA TYR A 152 8.09 4.43 14.57
C TYR A 152 6.74 3.72 14.44
N LEU A 153 6.70 2.39 14.25
CA LEU A 153 5.46 1.62 14.24
C LEU A 153 4.74 1.64 15.60
N LYS A 154 5.42 2.06 16.67
CA LYS A 154 4.78 2.32 17.98
C LYS A 154 3.72 3.44 17.94
N TYR A 155 3.79 4.35 16.96
CA TYR A 155 2.74 5.34 16.71
C TYR A 155 1.61 4.66 15.93
N ASP A 156 0.39 4.76 16.42
CA ASP A 156 -0.80 4.11 15.83
C ASP A 156 -1.04 4.54 14.38
N ASN A 157 -0.80 5.83 14.09
CA ASN A 157 -0.98 6.46 12.78
C ASN A 157 0.18 6.25 11.81
N VAL A 158 1.21 5.46 12.13
CA VAL A 158 2.40 5.27 11.27
C VAL A 158 2.34 3.94 10.53
N HIS A 159 2.62 4.01 9.25
CA HIS A 159 2.77 2.92 8.29
C HIS A 159 4.08 3.08 7.51
N ILE A 160 4.43 2.10 6.66
CA ILE A 160 5.65 2.13 5.84
C ILE A 160 5.28 2.12 4.36
N ALA A 161 6.02 2.90 3.56
CA ALA A 161 6.01 2.82 2.11
C ALA A 161 7.40 2.52 1.55
N VAL A 162 7.44 1.81 0.42
CA VAL A 162 8.68 1.47 -0.31
C VAL A 162 8.49 1.83 -1.76
N ASP A 163 9.39 2.66 -2.29
CA ASP A 163 9.42 3.04 -3.69
C ASP A 163 10.65 2.42 -4.39
N PRO A 164 10.46 1.35 -5.18
CA PRO A 164 11.54 0.68 -5.87
C PRO A 164 12.03 1.40 -7.13
N GLU A 165 11.41 2.50 -7.56
CA GLU A 165 11.79 3.21 -8.79
C GLU A 165 13.27 3.51 -8.85
N PHE A 166 13.85 3.92 -7.73
CA PHE A 166 15.25 4.35 -7.63
C PHE A 166 16.19 3.27 -7.08
N SER A 167 15.72 2.04 -6.93
CA SER A 167 16.56 0.91 -6.51
C SER A 167 17.60 0.58 -7.57
N VAL A 168 18.86 0.41 -7.17
CA VAL A 168 19.96 0.02 -8.05
C VAL A 168 20.72 -1.18 -7.49
N ASP A 169 20.96 -2.17 -8.36
CA ASP A 169 21.61 -3.42 -7.98
C ASP A 169 23.13 -3.33 -8.02
N ASN A 170 23.64 -2.31 -8.72
CA ASN A 170 25.07 -2.15 -8.91
C ASN A 170 25.46 -0.68 -9.10
N LEU A 171 26.67 -0.32 -8.64
CA LEU A 171 27.25 1.02 -8.66
C LEU A 171 27.48 1.62 -10.05
N SER A 172 27.43 0.83 -11.12
CA SER A 172 27.62 1.32 -12.49
C SER A 172 26.42 2.12 -13.00
N VAL A 173 25.27 1.99 -12.35
CA VAL A 173 24.01 2.70 -12.71
C VAL A 173 23.55 3.55 -11.54
N ARG A 174 23.43 4.86 -11.75
CA ARG A 174 22.92 5.80 -10.74
C ARG A 174 21.40 5.69 -10.61
N PRO A 175 20.83 5.92 -9.42
CA PRO A 175 19.38 6.03 -9.25
C PRO A 175 18.75 6.99 -10.26
N GLY A 176 17.58 6.64 -10.81
CA GLY A 176 16.87 7.42 -11.81
C GLY A 176 17.37 7.33 -13.25
N LYS A 177 18.47 6.62 -13.52
CA LYS A 177 18.93 6.33 -14.88
C LYS A 177 18.28 5.09 -15.49
N LYS A 178 17.84 4.19 -14.65
CA LYS A 178 17.06 2.99 -14.97
C LYS A 178 15.99 2.82 -13.92
N ILE A 179 14.80 2.41 -14.30
CA ILE A 179 13.73 2.07 -13.35
C ILE A 179 14.19 0.84 -12.57
N GLY A 180 14.22 0.98 -11.26
CA GLY A 180 14.62 -0.05 -10.33
C GLY A 180 13.54 -1.11 -10.11
N SER A 181 13.88 -2.13 -9.35
CA SER A 181 12.97 -3.22 -8.99
C SER A 181 13.30 -3.83 -7.64
N ILE A 182 12.30 -4.46 -7.04
CA ILE A 182 12.43 -5.35 -5.88
C ILE A 182 11.74 -6.67 -6.20
N THR A 183 12.01 -7.69 -5.39
CA THR A 183 11.39 -9.02 -5.55
C THR A 183 10.24 -9.23 -4.58
N GLY A 184 9.33 -10.17 -4.90
CA GLY A 184 8.32 -10.62 -3.95
C GLY A 184 8.91 -11.17 -2.64
N GLN A 185 10.10 -11.78 -2.67
CA GLN A 185 10.80 -12.23 -1.47
C GLN A 185 11.25 -11.06 -0.59
N GLN A 186 11.77 -9.98 -1.20
CA GLN A 186 12.15 -8.78 -0.45
C GLN A 186 10.95 -8.09 0.20
N ILE A 187 9.78 -8.13 -0.46
CA ILE A 187 8.52 -7.66 0.15
C ILE A 187 8.16 -8.53 1.36
N ASN A 188 8.26 -9.86 1.23
CA ASN A 188 8.00 -10.77 2.35
C ASN A 188 8.95 -10.55 3.53
N GLU A 189 10.24 -10.29 3.25
CA GLU A 189 11.23 -9.97 4.30
C GLU A 189 10.80 -8.72 5.09
N VAL A 190 10.36 -7.66 4.41
CA VAL A 190 9.87 -6.44 5.07
C VAL A 190 8.59 -6.72 5.87
N GLN A 191 7.63 -7.47 5.30
CA GLN A 191 6.42 -7.87 6.03
C GLN A 191 6.75 -8.64 7.30
N ASP A 192 7.66 -9.63 7.23
CA ASP A 192 8.08 -10.43 8.38
C ASP A 192 8.78 -9.56 9.45
N MET A 193 9.65 -8.63 9.04
CA MET A 193 10.30 -7.68 9.95
C MET A 193 9.29 -6.80 10.68
N MET A 194 8.32 -6.22 9.96
CA MET A 194 7.26 -5.40 10.54
C MET A 194 6.40 -6.23 11.51
N LYS A 195 5.92 -7.41 11.09
CA LYS A 195 5.14 -8.33 11.92
C LYS A 195 5.86 -8.70 13.21
N ASN A 196 7.13 -9.11 13.10
CA ASN A 196 7.92 -9.51 14.26
C ASN A 196 8.10 -8.34 15.23
N TYR A 197 8.36 -7.12 14.72
CA TYR A 197 8.46 -5.92 15.54
C TYR A 197 7.13 -5.59 16.24
N ILE A 198 6.01 -5.64 15.51
CA ILE A 198 4.66 -5.43 16.04
C ILE A 198 4.39 -6.38 17.22
N LYS A 199 4.65 -7.67 17.01
CA LYS A 199 4.44 -8.71 18.04
C LYS A 199 5.37 -8.54 19.24
N ALA A 200 6.66 -8.31 19.02
CA ALA A 200 7.65 -8.17 20.07
C ALA A 200 7.43 -6.93 20.96
N ASN A 201 6.80 -5.88 20.45
CA ASN A 201 6.55 -4.63 21.17
C ASN A 201 5.08 -4.46 21.61
N GLY A 202 4.23 -5.49 21.46
CA GLY A 202 2.84 -5.46 21.90
C GLY A 202 2.00 -4.37 21.22
N ILE A 203 2.36 -3.99 19.98
CA ILE A 203 1.59 -2.99 19.20
C ILE A 203 0.25 -3.61 18.86
N LYS A 204 -0.85 -2.90 19.14
CA LYS A 204 -2.21 -3.43 18.97
C LYS A 204 -2.69 -3.28 17.53
N GLU A 205 -2.34 -2.20 16.87
CA GLU A 205 -2.82 -1.81 15.56
C GLU A 205 -2.07 -2.59 14.47
N ASP A 206 -2.81 -3.02 13.45
CA ASP A 206 -2.23 -3.55 12.23
C ASP A 206 -1.59 -2.43 11.41
N LYS A 207 -0.58 -2.76 10.63
CA LYS A 207 0.17 -1.79 9.84
C LYS A 207 0.02 -2.06 8.35
N ILE A 208 0.26 -1.02 7.53
CA ILE A 208 0.24 -1.12 6.09
C ILE A 208 1.68 -1.06 5.58
N LEU A 209 2.01 -1.96 4.63
CA LEU A 209 3.17 -1.84 3.77
C LEU A 209 2.68 -1.43 2.38
N LEU A 210 2.98 -0.19 1.98
CA LEU A 210 2.65 0.35 0.66
C LEU A 210 3.86 0.16 -0.27
N VAL A 211 3.67 -0.43 -1.44
CA VAL A 211 4.73 -0.59 -2.46
C VAL A 211 4.33 0.17 -3.72
N HIS A 212 5.13 1.17 -4.09
CA HIS A 212 4.93 1.94 -5.31
C HIS A 212 5.29 1.14 -6.55
N MET A 213 4.51 1.29 -7.62
CA MET A 213 4.83 0.70 -8.92
C MET A 213 4.04 1.38 -10.05
N PHE A 214 4.66 1.55 -11.22
CA PHE A 214 3.99 2.01 -12.43
C PHE A 214 4.27 1.12 -13.64
N THR A 215 5.13 0.11 -13.47
CA THR A 215 5.37 -0.95 -14.46
C THR A 215 5.45 -2.31 -13.78
N GLY A 216 5.13 -3.37 -14.54
CA GLY A 216 5.09 -4.73 -14.01
C GLY A 216 6.44 -5.25 -13.47
N HIS A 217 7.56 -4.74 -13.99
CA HIS A 217 8.91 -5.19 -13.61
C HIS A 217 9.49 -4.47 -12.39
N MET A 218 8.83 -3.44 -11.86
CA MET A 218 9.24 -2.83 -10.58
C MET A 218 9.09 -3.80 -9.40
N VAL A 219 8.18 -4.77 -9.51
CA VAL A 219 8.08 -5.89 -8.57
C VAL A 219 8.20 -7.18 -9.36
N THR A 220 9.32 -7.87 -9.21
CA THR A 220 9.57 -9.17 -9.86
C THR A 220 9.14 -10.31 -8.95
N ASN A 221 8.94 -11.50 -9.52
CA ASN A 221 8.52 -12.70 -8.78
C ASN A 221 7.33 -12.46 -7.82
N LYS A 222 6.30 -11.75 -8.29
CA LYS A 222 5.08 -11.44 -7.52
C LYS A 222 4.40 -12.69 -6.95
N LYS A 223 4.53 -13.84 -7.63
CA LYS A 223 3.96 -15.13 -7.16
C LYS A 223 4.52 -15.60 -5.82
N ALA A 224 5.71 -15.12 -5.42
CA ALA A 224 6.31 -15.43 -4.14
C ALA A 224 5.72 -14.59 -2.98
N ILE A 225 4.95 -13.54 -3.27
CA ILE A 225 4.35 -12.69 -2.24
C ILE A 225 3.38 -13.52 -1.40
N ARG A 226 3.58 -13.48 -0.08
CA ARG A 226 2.75 -14.18 0.92
C ARG A 226 1.81 -13.21 1.62
N TYR A 227 0.68 -13.70 2.04
CA TYR A 227 -0.11 -13.02 3.07
C TYR A 227 0.61 -13.09 4.41
N THR A 228 0.59 -11.98 5.15
CA THR A 228 1.18 -11.89 6.47
C THR A 228 0.18 -11.22 7.41
N ASP A 229 -0.17 -11.86 8.52
CA ASP A 229 -1.01 -11.27 9.56
C ASP A 229 -0.34 -10.02 10.14
N ARG A 230 -1.10 -9.06 10.61
CA ARG A 230 -0.69 -7.78 11.19
C ARG A 230 -0.05 -6.77 10.23
N VAL A 231 0.21 -7.15 8.94
CA VAL A 231 0.74 -6.25 7.92
C VAL A 231 -0.08 -6.38 6.64
N HIS A 232 -0.82 -5.34 6.30
CA HIS A 232 -1.62 -5.27 5.08
C HIS A 232 -0.76 -4.74 3.93
N LEU A 233 -0.57 -5.56 2.91
CA LEU A 233 0.19 -5.16 1.72
C LEU A 233 -0.72 -4.37 0.77
N ALA A 234 -0.24 -3.21 0.33
CA ALA A 234 -0.86 -2.41 -0.72
C ALA A 234 0.10 -2.22 -1.90
N MET A 235 -0.38 -2.41 -3.13
CA MET A 235 0.32 -2.05 -4.36
C MET A 235 -0.24 -0.75 -4.89
N HIS A 236 0.62 0.24 -5.08
CA HIS A 236 0.23 1.61 -5.37
C HIS A 236 0.63 2.00 -6.79
N LEU A 237 -0.35 2.26 -7.66
CA LEU A 237 -0.07 2.77 -9.01
C LEU A 237 0.50 4.19 -8.93
N ASP A 238 1.75 4.37 -9.34
CA ASP A 238 2.51 5.61 -9.26
C ASP A 238 2.79 6.27 -10.63
N GLY A 239 2.18 5.78 -11.72
CA GLY A 239 2.33 6.34 -13.06
C GLY A 239 1.47 7.57 -13.29
N HIS A 240 2.03 8.58 -14.00
CA HIS A 240 1.29 9.75 -14.46
C HIS A 240 0.83 9.62 -15.92
N GLY A 241 -0.12 10.47 -16.33
CA GLY A 241 -0.57 10.51 -17.72
C GLY A 241 -2.06 10.80 -17.91
N SER A 242 -2.57 10.48 -19.09
CA SER A 242 -4.00 10.64 -19.37
C SER A 242 -4.84 9.67 -18.55
N PRO A 243 -6.11 9.99 -18.24
CA PRO A 243 -7.02 9.10 -17.52
C PRO A 243 -7.10 7.70 -18.10
N SER A 244 -7.22 7.58 -19.43
CA SER A 244 -7.29 6.27 -20.10
C SER A 244 -6.02 5.44 -19.93
N LEU A 245 -4.84 6.07 -19.94
CA LEU A 245 -3.57 5.40 -19.68
C LEU A 245 -3.50 4.92 -18.24
N LYS A 246 -3.84 5.79 -17.29
CA LYS A 246 -3.82 5.47 -15.85
C LYS A 246 -4.77 4.33 -15.51
N ILE A 247 -6.00 4.34 -16.04
CA ILE A 247 -6.96 3.24 -15.85
C ILE A 247 -6.41 1.94 -16.44
N LYS A 248 -5.87 1.97 -17.68
CA LYS A 248 -5.27 0.78 -18.29
C LYS A 248 -4.11 0.23 -17.45
N THR A 249 -3.23 1.11 -16.97
CA THR A 249 -2.08 0.71 -16.16
C THR A 249 -2.52 0.15 -14.82
N TYR A 250 -3.43 0.84 -14.12
CA TYR A 250 -3.97 0.36 -12.83
C TYR A 250 -4.61 -1.02 -12.98
N ASN A 251 -5.54 -1.17 -13.92
CA ASN A 251 -6.25 -2.43 -14.12
C ASN A 251 -5.28 -3.58 -14.45
N GLY A 252 -4.27 -3.33 -15.30
CA GLY A 252 -3.25 -4.33 -15.65
C GLY A 252 -2.36 -4.71 -14.47
N LEU A 253 -1.80 -3.74 -13.76
CA LEU A 253 -0.93 -3.98 -12.62
C LEU A 253 -1.70 -4.55 -11.42
N TYR A 254 -2.91 -4.06 -11.17
CA TYR A 254 -3.72 -4.50 -10.06
C TYR A 254 -4.34 -5.90 -10.29
N THR A 255 -4.55 -6.32 -11.53
CA THR A 255 -4.97 -7.70 -11.83
C THR A 255 -3.94 -8.70 -11.33
N ASP A 256 -2.64 -8.45 -11.59
CA ASP A 256 -1.55 -9.25 -11.03
C ASP A 256 -1.50 -9.17 -9.49
N ALA A 257 -1.71 -7.99 -8.94
CA ALA A 257 -1.70 -7.75 -7.50
C ALA A 257 -2.91 -8.39 -6.80
N ARG A 258 -4.09 -8.42 -7.44
CA ARG A 258 -5.27 -9.15 -6.93
C ARG A 258 -4.98 -10.64 -6.75
N ALA A 259 -4.25 -11.24 -7.68
CA ALA A 259 -3.84 -12.63 -7.53
C ALA A 259 -2.97 -12.85 -6.29
N ALA A 260 -2.20 -11.83 -5.88
CA ALA A 260 -1.41 -11.81 -4.64
C ALA A 260 -2.20 -11.32 -3.41
N LYS A 261 -3.50 -11.04 -3.54
CA LYS A 261 -4.39 -10.63 -2.43
C LYS A 261 -3.94 -9.33 -1.74
N VAL A 262 -3.62 -8.32 -2.51
CA VAL A 262 -3.16 -7.01 -2.01
C VAL A 262 -4.22 -5.93 -2.18
N VAL A 263 -4.08 -4.84 -1.41
CA VAL A 263 -4.91 -3.64 -1.51
C VAL A 263 -4.44 -2.80 -2.70
N GLY A 264 -5.37 -2.26 -3.49
CA GLY A 264 -5.07 -1.34 -4.58
C GLY A 264 -4.86 0.09 -4.09
N GLY A 265 -3.82 0.75 -4.61
CA GLY A 265 -3.56 2.17 -4.41
C GLY A 265 -3.42 2.93 -5.74
N PHE A 266 -3.70 4.24 -5.73
CA PHE A 266 -3.73 5.05 -6.94
C PHE A 266 -3.17 6.46 -6.68
N LYS A 267 -2.13 6.87 -7.42
CA LYS A 267 -1.54 8.20 -7.32
C LYS A 267 -2.14 9.15 -8.37
N VAL A 268 -2.40 10.37 -7.97
CA VAL A 268 -2.90 11.46 -8.81
C VAL A 268 -1.90 12.60 -8.81
N PHE A 269 -1.44 13.00 -9.99
CA PHE A 269 -0.47 14.07 -10.16
C PHE A 269 -1.16 15.36 -10.53
N TYR A 270 -0.90 16.44 -9.76
CA TYR A 270 -1.52 17.75 -10.01
C TYR A 270 -1.10 18.37 -11.35
N LYS A 271 0.16 18.16 -11.76
CA LYS A 271 0.75 18.80 -12.94
C LYS A 271 0.83 17.88 -14.16
N GLN A 272 1.11 16.60 -13.95
CA GLN A 272 1.41 15.65 -15.02
C GLN A 272 0.19 14.92 -15.56
N ASP A 273 -0.86 14.73 -14.75
CA ASP A 273 -2.11 14.13 -15.20
C ASP A 273 -2.94 15.15 -15.98
N LYS A 274 -3.18 14.89 -17.27
CA LYS A 274 -3.91 15.80 -18.17
C LYS A 274 -4.90 15.04 -19.06
N PRO A 275 -6.22 15.30 -18.93
CA PRO A 275 -6.84 15.97 -17.78
C PRO A 275 -6.66 15.15 -16.51
N ARG A 276 -6.73 15.80 -15.34
CA ARG A 276 -6.70 15.09 -14.07
C ARG A 276 -8.04 14.41 -13.83
N MET A 277 -8.00 13.15 -13.40
CA MET A 277 -9.19 12.39 -13.05
C MET A 277 -9.96 13.01 -11.87
N THR A 278 -11.28 13.00 -11.95
CA THR A 278 -12.15 13.34 -10.82
C THR A 278 -12.08 12.25 -9.73
N PRO A 279 -12.45 12.54 -8.48
CA PRO A 279 -12.54 11.51 -7.45
C PRO A 279 -13.42 10.33 -7.83
N LYS A 280 -14.57 10.55 -8.46
CA LYS A 280 -15.46 9.48 -8.94
C LYS A 280 -14.79 8.59 -9.99
N GLN A 281 -14.01 9.17 -10.90
CA GLN A 281 -13.26 8.43 -11.91
C GLN A 281 -12.14 7.59 -11.28
N VAL A 282 -11.40 8.14 -10.30
CA VAL A 282 -10.37 7.41 -9.54
C VAL A 282 -10.98 6.24 -8.77
N LEU A 283 -12.16 6.43 -8.20
CA LEU A 283 -12.89 5.41 -7.43
C LEU A 283 -13.57 4.34 -8.30
N GLY A 284 -13.53 4.46 -9.63
CA GLY A 284 -14.25 3.55 -10.51
C GLY A 284 -15.77 3.72 -10.48
N LEU A 285 -16.27 4.87 -10.01
CA LEU A 285 -17.69 5.20 -9.96
C LEU A 285 -18.18 5.95 -11.22
N GLU A 286 -17.25 6.38 -12.07
CA GLU A 286 -17.52 7.12 -13.30
C GLU A 286 -16.53 6.67 -14.39
N LYS A 287 -17.05 6.40 -15.59
CA LYS A 287 -16.26 5.97 -16.75
C LYS A 287 -15.48 7.14 -17.37
N VAL A 288 -14.33 6.80 -17.95
CA VAL A 288 -13.56 7.68 -18.84
C VAL A 288 -13.43 6.98 -20.20
N SER A 289 -14.00 7.55 -21.26
CA SER A 289 -13.95 6.97 -22.62
C SER A 289 -14.27 5.45 -22.61
N ASN A 290 -15.36 5.07 -22.00
CA ASN A 290 -15.84 3.68 -21.82
C ASN A 290 -14.95 2.77 -20.96
N LYS A 291 -13.89 3.29 -20.32
CA LYS A 291 -13.05 2.56 -19.36
C LYS A 291 -13.44 2.88 -17.93
N LEU A 292 -13.25 1.93 -17.04
CA LEU A 292 -13.50 2.06 -15.62
C LEU A 292 -12.26 1.55 -14.85
N VAL A 293 -12.02 2.09 -13.67
CA VAL A 293 -11.12 1.46 -12.69
C VAL A 293 -11.86 0.21 -12.18
N ASP A 294 -11.32 -0.98 -12.42
CA ASP A 294 -12.02 -2.25 -12.20
C ASP A 294 -12.28 -2.54 -10.72
N ASP A 295 -11.30 -2.24 -9.86
CA ASP A 295 -11.44 -2.32 -8.41
C ASP A 295 -11.16 -0.98 -7.76
N MET A 296 -12.01 -0.59 -6.83
CA MET A 296 -11.87 0.67 -6.11
C MET A 296 -10.57 0.70 -5.30
N PRO A 297 -9.62 1.61 -5.63
CA PRO A 297 -8.42 1.78 -4.81
C PRO A 297 -8.79 2.22 -3.40
N LYS A 298 -8.08 1.69 -2.41
CA LYS A 298 -8.30 2.01 -0.99
C LYS A 298 -7.31 3.04 -0.44
N ILE A 299 -6.21 3.26 -1.15
CA ILE A 299 -5.22 4.28 -0.81
C ILE A 299 -5.02 5.17 -2.03
N ILE A 300 -5.28 6.47 -1.90
CA ILE A 300 -5.08 7.44 -2.98
C ILE A 300 -4.07 8.48 -2.51
N THR A 301 -3.03 8.75 -3.32
CA THR A 301 -2.06 9.80 -3.01
C THR A 301 -2.10 10.91 -4.05
N TYR A 302 -1.80 12.15 -3.62
CA TYR A 302 -1.75 13.35 -4.45
C TYR A 302 -0.35 13.97 -4.41
N GLN A 303 0.24 14.13 -5.60
CA GLN A 303 1.56 14.75 -5.79
C GLN A 303 1.49 16.00 -6.66
#